data_2d4f4edd607a54fdfc8824d401799a45
#
_entry.id   2d4f4edd607a54fdfc8824d401799a45
#
_cell.length_a   1.000
_cell.length_b   1.000
_cell.length_c   1.000
_cell.angle_alpha   90.00
_cell.angle_beta   90.00
_cell.angle_gamma   90.00
#
_symmetry.space_group_name_H-M   'P 1'
#
loop_
_entity.id
_entity.type
_entity.pdbx_description
1 polymer ?
#
loop_
_entity_poly.entity_id
_entity_poly.type
_entity_poly.pdbx_seq_one_letter_code
_entity_poly.pdbx_strand_id
1 'polypeptide(L)'
;MIRQFRLFIPLEKHMSDLIVHVTDSSFEDEVLKSDTPVLVDYWAEWCGPCKMIAPVLDEIAKDYSGKLKICKLNIDENAETAPKYGVRGI
;
A
#
# COMPACT_ATOMS: atom_id res chain seq x y z
N MET A 1 -17.55 12.94 22.88
CA MET A 1 -17.36 12.86 22.56
C MET A 1 -16.99 12.48 22.32
N ILE A 2 -16.61 12.51 22.38
CA ILE A 2 -16.08 12.28 21.93
C ILE A 2 -15.57 11.80 21.73
N ARG A 3 -15.30 11.91 21.85
CA ARG A 3 -14.79 11.60 21.59
C ARG A 3 -14.27 10.90 21.43
N GLN A 4 -14.16 10.76 21.65
CA GLN A 4 -13.68 10.20 21.35
C GLN A 4 -13.43 9.59 21.02
N PHE A 5 -13.41 9.72 21.04
CA PHE A 5 -13.04 9.27 20.55
C PHE A 5 -12.45 9.06 20.27
N ARG A 6 -12.26 9.19 19.94
CA ARG A 6 -11.56 9.23 19.74
C ARG A 6 -10.65 8.99 19.72
N LEU A 7 -10.13 8.96 19.95
CA LEU A 7 -9.25 8.65 19.95
C LEU A 7 -8.94 7.80 20.03
N PHE A 8 -8.70 7.80 20.09
CA PHE A 8 -8.35 6.83 20.07
C PHE A 8 -8.10 6.26 19.34
N ILE A 9 -8.04 6.66 19.34
CA ILE A 9 -7.90 5.86 18.26
C ILE A 9 -6.62 5.54 17.59
N PRO A 10 -5.61 6.33 17.57
CA PRO A 10 -4.35 6.04 16.89
C PRO A 10 -3.71 4.76 17.34
N LEU A 11 -3.90 4.36 18.56
CA LEU A 11 -3.33 3.11 19.01
C LEU A 11 -3.97 1.91 18.38
N GLU A 12 -5.20 2.07 17.93
CA GLU A 12 -5.90 0.98 17.30
C GLU A 12 -5.62 0.92 15.82
N LYS A 13 -5.01 1.97 15.30
CA LYS A 13 -4.68 2.01 13.89
C LYS A 13 -3.34 1.32 13.69
N HIS A 14 -3.39 0.16 13.07
CA HIS A 14 -2.18 -0.60 12.79
C HIS A 14 -1.38 0.07 11.69
N MET A 15 -0.07 -0.23 11.64
CA MET A 15 0.77 0.31 10.58
C MET A 15 0.26 -0.07 9.21
N SER A 16 -0.33 -1.27 9.07
CA SER A 16 -0.90 -1.70 7.80
C SER A 16 -2.04 -0.82 7.33
N ASP A 17 -2.67 -0.07 8.24
CA ASP A 17 -3.73 0.86 7.84
C ASP A 17 -3.20 2.04 7.07
N LEU A 18 -1.90 2.27 7.10
CA LEU A 18 -1.25 3.32 6.32
C LEU A 18 -0.97 2.88 4.89
N ILE A 19 -1.14 1.61 4.61
CA ILE A 19 -0.89 1.06 3.28
C ILE A 19 -2.21 0.98 2.53
N VAL A 20 -2.22 1.53 1.32
CA VAL A 20 -3.42 1.57 0.50
C VAL A 20 -3.42 0.37 -0.44
N HIS A 21 -4.45 -0.45 -0.35
CA HIS A 21 -4.60 -1.58 -1.27
C HIS A 21 -5.29 -1.09 -2.52
N VAL A 22 -4.58 -1.16 -3.65
CA VAL A 22 -5.10 -0.65 -4.91
C VAL A 22 -5.41 -1.79 -5.86
N THR A 23 -6.28 -1.49 -6.81
CA THR A 23 -6.68 -2.42 -7.87
C THR A 23 -6.36 -1.79 -9.21
N ASP A 24 -6.49 -2.56 -10.29
CA ASP A 24 -6.34 -2.00 -11.63
C ASP A 24 -7.29 -0.82 -11.82
N SER A 25 -8.51 -0.91 -11.29
CA SER A 25 -9.50 0.15 -11.48
C SER A 25 -9.23 1.40 -10.61
N SER A 26 -8.57 1.24 -9.47
CA SER A 26 -8.28 2.39 -8.59
C SER A 26 -6.87 2.94 -8.79
N PHE A 27 -6.07 2.30 -9.65
CA PHE A 27 -4.66 2.64 -9.81
C PHE A 27 -4.46 4.10 -10.24
N GLU A 28 -5.26 4.54 -11.19
CA GLU A 28 -5.11 5.91 -11.68
C GLU A 28 -5.35 6.93 -10.58
N ASP A 29 -6.43 6.77 -9.84
CA ASP A 29 -6.79 7.73 -8.79
C ASP A 29 -5.82 7.67 -7.61
N GLU A 30 -5.43 6.47 -7.20
CA GLU A 30 -4.62 6.32 -6.00
C GLU A 30 -3.14 6.51 -6.25
N VAL A 31 -2.65 6.17 -7.44
CA VAL A 31 -1.23 6.20 -7.74
C VAL A 31 -0.89 7.36 -8.66
N LEU A 32 -1.49 7.40 -9.85
CA LEU A 32 -1.09 8.35 -10.87
C LEU A 32 -1.48 9.78 -10.53
N LYS A 33 -2.58 9.97 -9.79
CA LYS A 33 -3.05 11.30 -9.39
C LYS A 33 -2.63 11.68 -7.98
N SER A 34 -1.75 10.92 -7.38
CA SER A 34 -1.31 11.21 -6.02
C SER A 34 -0.48 12.50 -5.97
N ASP A 35 -0.68 13.28 -4.90
CA ASP A 35 0.09 14.50 -4.69
C ASP A 35 1.48 14.22 -4.15
N THR A 36 1.70 13.03 -3.62
CA THR A 36 2.99 12.62 -3.05
C THR A 36 3.56 11.47 -3.86
N PRO A 37 4.87 11.24 -3.77
CA PRO A 37 5.45 10.06 -4.39
C PRO A 37 4.80 8.79 -3.87
N VAL A 38 4.68 7.79 -4.73
CA VAL A 38 4.02 6.53 -4.39
C VAL A 38 4.97 5.38 -4.67
N LEU A 39 5.08 4.49 -3.70
CA LEU A 39 5.79 3.23 -3.87
C LEU A 39 4.72 2.15 -4.05
N VAL A 40 4.74 1.46 -5.18
CA VAL A 40 3.76 0.41 -5.46
C VAL A 40 4.42 -0.94 -5.26
N ASP A 41 3.89 -1.73 -4.35
CA ASP A 41 4.35 -3.08 -4.08
C ASP A 41 3.45 -4.07 -4.82
N TYR A 42 3.99 -4.71 -5.84
CA TYR A 42 3.28 -5.76 -6.57
C TYR A 42 3.56 -7.09 -5.87
N TRP A 43 2.50 -7.76 -5.42
CA TRP A 43 2.66 -8.94 -4.59
C TRP A 43 1.64 -10.01 -4.93
N ALA A 44 1.84 -11.21 -4.39
CA ALA A 44 0.89 -12.32 -4.50
C ALA A 44 1.01 -13.20 -3.27
N GLU A 45 -0.06 -13.93 -2.98
CA GLU A 45 -0.07 -14.82 -1.81
C GLU A 45 0.99 -15.90 -1.88
N TRP A 46 1.29 -16.37 -3.08
CA TRP A 46 2.28 -17.43 -3.28
C TRP A 46 3.72 -16.92 -3.21
N CYS A 47 3.92 -15.63 -3.13
CA CYS A 47 5.26 -15.04 -3.15
C CYS A 47 5.80 -14.91 -1.73
N GLY A 48 6.67 -15.84 -1.33
CA GLY A 48 7.27 -15.81 0.00
C GLY A 48 8.04 -14.53 0.29
N PRO A 49 8.97 -14.12 -0.60
CA PRO A 49 9.70 -12.87 -0.38
C PRO A 49 8.82 -11.65 -0.27
N CYS A 50 7.69 -11.61 -0.99
CA CYS A 50 6.75 -10.50 -0.88
C CYS A 50 6.24 -10.37 0.55
N LYS A 51 5.97 -11.50 1.20
CA LYS A 51 5.46 -11.48 2.57
C LYS A 51 6.56 -11.11 3.56
N MET A 52 7.80 -11.41 3.24
CA MET A 52 8.91 -11.10 4.13
C MET A 52 9.18 -9.60 4.18
N ILE A 53 8.89 -8.86 3.13
CA ILE A 53 9.12 -7.41 3.13
C ILE A 53 7.93 -6.63 3.70
N ALA A 54 6.81 -7.29 3.94
CA ALA A 54 5.63 -6.58 4.43
C ALA A 54 5.89 -5.79 5.71
N PRO A 55 6.57 -6.36 6.72
CA PRO A 55 6.86 -5.56 7.93
C PRO A 55 7.75 -4.35 7.64
N VAL A 56 8.66 -4.47 6.67
CA VAL A 56 9.53 -3.36 6.29
C VAL A 56 8.72 -2.25 5.66
N LEU A 57 7.76 -2.62 4.81
CA LEU A 57 6.89 -1.63 4.17
C LEU A 57 6.00 -0.94 5.19
N ASP A 58 5.55 -1.68 6.20
CA ASP A 58 4.77 -1.08 7.29
C ASP A 58 5.58 -0.03 8.02
N GLU A 59 6.86 -0.31 8.28
CA GLU A 59 7.74 0.65 8.93
C GLU A 59 7.97 1.88 8.06
N ILE A 60 8.17 1.68 6.77
CA ILE A 60 8.38 2.78 5.85
C ILE A 60 7.13 3.65 5.77
N ALA A 61 5.97 3.02 5.71
CA ALA A 61 4.71 3.75 5.65
C ALA A 61 4.53 4.63 6.88
N LYS A 62 4.94 4.11 8.04
CA LYS A 62 4.86 4.85 9.29
C LYS A 62 5.86 6.01 9.30
N ASP A 63 7.12 5.72 8.95
CA ASP A 63 8.19 6.71 9.04
C ASP A 63 8.02 7.85 8.05
N TYR A 64 7.43 7.57 6.90
CA TYR A 64 7.28 8.55 5.83
C TYR A 64 5.83 8.98 5.61
N SER A 65 4.99 8.78 6.62
CA SER A 65 3.59 9.19 6.54
C SER A 65 3.49 10.66 6.15
N GLY A 66 2.70 10.95 5.12
CA GLY A 66 2.55 12.29 4.60
C GLY A 66 3.61 12.69 3.58
N LYS A 67 4.67 11.89 3.43
CA LYS A 67 5.76 12.19 2.49
C LYS A 67 5.88 11.16 1.39
N LEU A 68 5.49 9.94 1.68
CA LEU A 68 5.54 8.84 0.72
C LEU A 68 4.30 7.97 0.95
N LYS A 69 3.60 7.67 -0.12
CA LYS A 69 2.43 6.82 -0.06
C LYS A 69 2.83 5.41 -0.46
N ILE A 70 2.44 4.43 0.34
CA ILE A 70 2.71 3.03 0.02
C ILE A 70 1.41 2.38 -0.45
N CYS A 71 1.44 1.81 -1.63
CA CYS A 71 0.30 1.08 -2.20
C CYS A 71 0.70 -0.36 -2.45
N LYS A 72 -0.23 -1.29 -2.24
CA LYS A 72 -0.02 -2.70 -2.53
C LYS A 72 -1.04 -3.15 -3.56
N LEU A 73 -0.58 -3.90 -4.54
CA LEU A 73 -1.45 -4.40 -5.60
C LEU A 73 -1.21 -5.89 -5.78
N ASN A 74 -2.27 -6.67 -5.60
CA ASN A 74 -2.22 -8.12 -5.76
C ASN A 74 -2.31 -8.45 -7.24
N ILE A 75 -1.27 -9.08 -7.78
CA ILE A 75 -1.19 -9.33 -9.23
C ILE A 75 -2.08 -10.47 -9.70
N ASP A 76 -2.50 -11.35 -8.78
CA ASP A 76 -3.40 -12.44 -9.18
C ASP A 76 -4.82 -11.91 -9.44
N GLU A 77 -5.19 -10.86 -8.72
CA GLU A 77 -6.51 -10.25 -8.88
C GLU A 77 -6.48 -9.05 -9.82
N ASN A 78 -5.30 -8.52 -10.11
CA ASN A 78 -5.13 -7.30 -10.90
C ASN A 78 -3.93 -7.48 -11.81
N ALA A 79 -4.17 -7.95 -13.03
CA ALA A 79 -3.08 -8.39 -13.92
C ALA A 79 -2.62 -7.32 -14.91
N GLU A 80 -3.20 -6.14 -14.89
CA GLU A 80 -2.99 -5.17 -15.97
C GLU A 80 -1.84 -4.20 -15.73
N THR A 81 -1.71 -3.68 -14.50
CA THR A 81 -0.74 -2.61 -14.29
C THR A 81 0.71 -3.08 -14.26
N ALA A 82 0.98 -4.26 -13.69
CA ALA A 82 2.36 -4.72 -13.57
C ALA A 82 3.08 -4.77 -14.92
N PRO A 83 2.55 -5.46 -15.94
CA PRO A 83 3.24 -5.47 -17.23
C PRO A 83 3.25 -4.10 -17.90
N LYS A 84 2.24 -3.29 -17.66
CA LYS A 84 2.18 -1.95 -18.24
C LYS A 84 3.35 -1.08 -17.79
N TYR A 85 3.82 -1.29 -16.57
CA TYR A 85 4.94 -0.53 -16.04
C TYR A 85 6.24 -1.35 -15.98
N GLY A 86 6.31 -2.42 -16.77
CA GLY A 86 7.55 -3.15 -16.93
C GLY A 86 7.88 -4.16 -15.85
N VAL A 87 6.96 -4.45 -14.96
CA VAL A 87 7.16 -5.44 -13.92
C VAL A 87 6.86 -6.82 -14.51
N ARG A 88 7.87 -7.68 -14.55
CA ARG A 88 7.77 -8.99 -15.22
C ARG A 88 7.75 -10.15 -14.27
N GLY A 89 8.14 -9.94 -13.02
CA GLY A 89 8.15 -10.98 -12.01
C GLY A 89 8.25 -10.38 -10.64
N ILE A 90 7.85 -11.17 -9.66
CA ILE A 90 7.90 -10.70 -8.27
C ILE A 90 8.62 -11.72 -7.41
#